data_79168eaab0225d6f432c60cca05fb55c
#
_entry.id   79168eaab0225d6f432c60cca05fb55c
#
_cell.length_a   1.000
_cell.length_b   1.000
_cell.length_c   1.000
_cell.angle_alpha   90.00
_cell.angle_beta   90.00
_cell.angle_gamma   90.00
#
_symmetry.space_group_name_H-M   'P 1'
#
loop_
_entity.id
_entity.type
_entity.pdbx_description
1 polymer ?
#
loop_
_entity_poly.entity_id
_entity_poly.type
_entity_poly.pdbx_seq_one_letter_code
_entity_poly.pdbx_strand_id
1 'polypeptide(L)'
;MAKGSVRKKGKKWYYRFYVEDASGNLVQKEYAGTESKAETEKMLRQAMEDYDSKRFVAKSENVTLGELLDMWAEEELKTGTLSNGTVENYLQALGRIKQHPISKRKLKTVTAEHLQAFFDLLVFGGKVEDFESKGYTKDYVHSFSAVLQQSFRFAVFPKQLITFNPMQYIVLKKKTDDVNLFADEDEEPLDTTPITYEQYLQLMEYLEKKNKPAILPIQIAYFTGLRLGEVCGLTWQDINLEEQYLTVRRSIRYNGARHKTEIGPTKRKKVRIVDFGDTLTEILRKAKKEQRKQPLKYGELYQRNYYKEVKEKNRVHYELYHLDGTADIPLDYQEINLVCIRPDGAYESPNTIGLVCRAVKAKLPGFENFHFHALRHTYTTNLLSNGAQPKDVQELLGHSDVRTTMNVYAHATREAKRASAKLLDKVVGQ
;
A
#
# COMPACT_ATOMS: atom_id res chain seq x y z
N MET A 1 -39.22 12.16 11.26
CA MET A 1 -39.67 11.70 12.58
C MET A 1 -41.11 11.27 12.50
N ALA A 2 -41.40 10.04 12.90
CA ALA A 2 -42.78 9.53 12.97
C ALA A 2 -43.58 10.36 13.98
N LYS A 3 -44.77 10.82 13.59
CA LYS A 3 -45.67 11.53 14.54
C LYS A 3 -46.44 10.50 15.33
N GLY A 4 -46.23 10.48 16.67
CA GLY A 4 -46.97 9.64 17.60
C GLY A 4 -47.86 10.47 18.52
N SER A 5 -48.88 9.86 19.08
CA SER A 5 -49.79 10.50 20.05
C SER A 5 -50.31 9.52 21.10
N VAL A 6 -50.66 10.02 22.28
CA VAL A 6 -51.27 9.23 23.33
C VAL A 6 -52.73 9.67 23.51
N ARG A 7 -53.62 8.73 23.83
CA ARG A 7 -55.02 8.99 24.14
C ARG A 7 -55.53 8.15 25.29
N LYS A 8 -56.48 8.66 26.07
CA LYS A 8 -57.10 7.94 27.16
C LYS A 8 -58.31 7.13 26.67
N LYS A 9 -58.35 5.85 27.03
CA LYS A 9 -59.54 4.99 26.84
C LYS A 9 -59.87 4.30 28.17
N GLY A 10 -60.98 4.68 28.76
CA GLY A 10 -61.37 4.19 30.06
C GLY A 10 -60.38 4.57 31.16
N LYS A 11 -59.86 3.58 31.91
CA LYS A 11 -58.88 3.81 33.00
C LYS A 11 -57.44 3.86 32.50
N LYS A 12 -57.16 3.44 31.22
CA LYS A 12 -55.80 3.31 30.67
C LYS A 12 -55.52 4.32 29.56
N TRP A 13 -54.24 4.68 29.41
CA TRP A 13 -53.72 5.41 28.27
C TRP A 13 -53.26 4.45 27.22
N TYR A 14 -53.39 4.85 25.93
CA TYR A 14 -52.93 4.12 24.76
C TYR A 14 -52.02 5.04 23.94
N TYR A 15 -50.98 4.45 23.32
CA TYR A 15 -50.13 5.18 22.41
C TYR A 15 -50.26 4.66 21.01
N ARG A 16 -50.09 5.51 20.02
CA ARG A 16 -50.20 5.18 18.62
C ARG A 16 -49.17 5.97 17.81
N PHE A 17 -48.61 5.33 16.79
CA PHE A 17 -47.73 5.94 15.80
C PHE A 17 -47.83 5.23 14.49
N TYR A 18 -47.28 5.86 13.42
CA TYR A 18 -47.32 5.29 12.09
C TYR A 18 -46.17 4.34 11.88
N VAL A 19 -46.46 3.16 11.30
CA VAL A 19 -45.51 2.13 10.88
C VAL A 19 -45.74 1.83 9.41
N GLU A 20 -44.69 1.51 8.66
CA GLU A 20 -44.83 1.01 7.29
C GLU A 20 -45.27 -0.46 7.32
N ASP A 21 -46.25 -0.80 6.50
CA ASP A 21 -46.62 -2.19 6.23
C ASP A 21 -45.66 -2.86 5.23
N ALA A 22 -45.89 -4.13 4.90
CA ALA A 22 -45.06 -4.89 3.96
C ALA A 22 -45.06 -4.32 2.52
N SER A 23 -46.00 -3.42 2.21
CA SER A 23 -46.15 -2.75 0.90
C SER A 23 -45.59 -1.32 0.89
N GLY A 24 -45.02 -0.85 2.03
CA GLY A 24 -44.46 0.49 2.16
C GLY A 24 -45.49 1.58 2.50
N ASN A 25 -46.75 1.22 2.78
CA ASN A 25 -47.76 2.17 3.19
C ASN A 25 -47.71 2.49 4.69
N LEU A 26 -47.91 3.75 5.05
CA LEU A 26 -47.98 4.18 6.45
C LEU A 26 -49.30 3.79 7.08
N VAL A 27 -49.29 2.82 7.98
CA VAL A 27 -50.45 2.36 8.76
C VAL A 27 -50.28 2.79 10.23
N GLN A 28 -51.35 3.37 10.78
CA GLN A 28 -51.35 3.74 12.20
C GLN A 28 -51.65 2.53 13.07
N LYS A 29 -50.71 2.15 13.94
CA LYS A 29 -50.92 1.11 14.97
C LYS A 29 -51.09 1.70 16.35
N GLU A 30 -51.98 1.12 17.14
CA GLU A 30 -52.27 1.52 18.50
C GLU A 30 -51.92 0.40 19.48
N TYR A 31 -51.28 0.78 20.59
CA TYR A 31 -50.81 -0.14 21.63
C TYR A 31 -51.31 0.32 23.01
N ALA A 32 -51.57 -0.65 23.89
CA ALA A 32 -51.98 -0.35 25.27
C ALA A 32 -50.77 0.17 26.05
N GLY A 33 -50.94 1.25 26.76
CA GLY A 33 -50.02 1.80 27.77
C GLY A 33 -50.46 1.50 29.18
N THR A 34 -50.17 2.42 30.10
CA THR A 34 -50.47 2.32 31.54
C THR A 34 -51.61 3.24 31.96
N GLU A 35 -51.92 3.30 33.26
CA GLU A 35 -52.87 4.28 33.80
C GLU A 35 -52.24 5.68 33.90
N SER A 36 -50.92 5.78 33.80
CA SER A 36 -50.17 7.02 33.83
C SER A 36 -49.93 7.56 32.40
N LYS A 37 -50.29 8.84 32.17
CA LYS A 37 -50.00 9.51 30.91
C LYS A 37 -48.50 9.61 30.64
N ALA A 38 -47.72 9.99 31.63
CA ALA A 38 -46.29 10.22 31.54
C ALA A 38 -45.53 8.92 31.21
N GLU A 39 -45.87 7.80 31.81
CA GLU A 39 -45.31 6.49 31.48
C GLU A 39 -45.68 6.05 30.08
N THR A 40 -46.93 6.26 29.65
CA THR A 40 -47.37 5.92 28.29
C THR A 40 -46.67 6.78 27.22
N GLU A 41 -46.38 8.05 27.52
CA GLU A 41 -45.54 8.90 26.64
C GLU A 41 -44.08 8.43 26.57
N LYS A 42 -43.53 7.91 27.67
CA LYS A 42 -42.22 7.29 27.70
C LYS A 42 -42.19 6.00 26.86
N MET A 43 -43.25 5.17 27.01
CA MET A 43 -43.41 3.96 26.15
C MET A 43 -43.54 4.29 24.66
N LEU A 44 -44.27 5.38 24.33
CA LEU A 44 -44.37 5.85 22.96
C LEU A 44 -42.99 6.24 22.40
N ARG A 45 -42.21 7.01 23.14
CA ARG A 45 -40.85 7.43 22.67
C ARG A 45 -39.98 6.21 22.47
N GLN A 46 -39.94 5.29 23.43
CA GLN A 46 -39.17 4.05 23.30
C GLN A 46 -39.63 3.20 22.13
N ALA A 47 -40.94 3.03 21.93
CA ALA A 47 -41.47 2.29 20.79
C ALA A 47 -41.17 2.93 19.42
N MET A 48 -41.13 4.26 19.36
CA MET A 48 -40.72 5.00 18.16
C MET A 48 -39.23 4.86 17.89
N GLU A 49 -38.37 4.96 18.92
CA GLU A 49 -36.93 4.71 18.81
C GLU A 49 -36.65 3.25 18.40
N ASP A 50 -37.34 2.29 18.99
CA ASP A 50 -37.22 0.86 18.63
C ASP A 50 -37.70 0.61 17.19
N TYR A 51 -38.75 1.29 16.77
CA TYR A 51 -39.26 1.18 15.38
C TYR A 51 -38.26 1.78 14.38
N ASP A 52 -37.74 2.98 14.66
CA ASP A 52 -36.76 3.64 13.80
C ASP A 52 -35.47 2.82 13.73
N SER A 53 -34.99 2.26 14.85
CA SER A 53 -33.83 1.39 14.87
C SER A 53 -34.09 0.07 14.13
N LYS A 54 -35.26 -0.56 14.28
CA LYS A 54 -35.66 -1.76 13.53
C LYS A 54 -35.84 -1.49 12.04
N ARG A 55 -36.26 -0.29 11.65
CA ARG A 55 -36.37 0.10 10.24
C ARG A 55 -35.02 0.13 9.55
N PHE A 56 -33.95 0.59 10.21
CA PHE A 56 -32.59 0.48 9.72
C PHE A 56 -32.14 -1.00 9.61
N VAL A 57 -32.49 -1.83 10.58
CA VAL A 57 -32.16 -3.26 10.61
C VAL A 57 -32.94 -4.06 9.57
N ALA A 58 -34.16 -3.65 9.22
CA ALA A 58 -34.97 -4.35 8.21
C ALA A 58 -34.34 -4.34 6.82
N LYS A 59 -33.68 -3.25 6.41
CA LYS A 59 -32.97 -3.18 5.13
C LYS A 59 -31.75 -4.10 5.07
N SER A 60 -31.16 -4.47 6.21
CA SER A 60 -29.97 -5.33 6.28
C SER A 60 -30.29 -6.83 6.45
N GLU A 61 -31.57 -7.24 6.50
CA GLU A 61 -31.93 -8.62 6.82
C GLU A 61 -31.31 -9.68 5.90
N ASN A 62 -31.02 -9.31 4.67
CA ASN A 62 -30.46 -10.20 3.66
C ASN A 62 -29.04 -9.86 3.22
N VAL A 63 -28.45 -8.74 3.67
CA VAL A 63 -27.11 -8.34 3.27
C VAL A 63 -26.05 -9.10 4.07
N THR A 64 -25.13 -9.74 3.38
CA THR A 64 -23.95 -10.38 3.96
C THR A 64 -22.76 -9.41 4.09
N LEU A 65 -21.76 -9.77 4.90
CA LEU A 65 -20.53 -8.99 4.96
C LEU A 65 -19.82 -8.93 3.59
N GLY A 66 -19.84 -10.01 2.81
CA GLY A 66 -19.24 -10.03 1.48
C GLY A 66 -19.92 -9.06 0.50
N GLU A 67 -21.26 -8.99 0.52
CA GLU A 67 -22.01 -8.03 -0.28
C GLU A 67 -21.78 -6.57 0.16
N LEU A 68 -21.65 -6.31 1.45
CA LEU A 68 -21.26 -4.99 1.96
C LEU A 68 -19.89 -4.56 1.42
N LEU A 69 -18.92 -5.47 1.43
CA LEU A 69 -17.57 -5.21 0.91
C LEU A 69 -17.60 -4.86 -0.58
N ASP A 70 -18.42 -5.56 -1.37
CA ASP A 70 -18.58 -5.27 -2.80
C ASP A 70 -19.23 -3.90 -3.03
N MET A 71 -20.31 -3.58 -2.31
CA MET A 71 -20.96 -2.27 -2.38
C MET A 71 -19.99 -1.13 -2.03
N TRP A 72 -19.24 -1.28 -0.93
CA TRP A 72 -18.25 -0.30 -0.53
C TRP A 72 -17.14 -0.14 -1.59
N ALA A 73 -16.66 -1.24 -2.15
CA ALA A 73 -15.62 -1.21 -3.17
C ALA A 73 -16.07 -0.46 -4.43
N GLU A 74 -17.30 -0.68 -4.89
CA GLU A 74 -17.81 -0.01 -6.09
C GLU A 74 -18.16 1.46 -5.83
N GLU A 75 -18.76 1.78 -4.71
CA GLU A 75 -19.30 3.11 -4.46
C GLU A 75 -18.28 4.08 -3.82
N GLU A 76 -17.40 3.63 -2.92
CA GLU A 76 -16.42 4.49 -2.25
C GLU A 76 -14.97 4.22 -2.68
N LEU A 77 -14.53 2.95 -2.69
CA LEU A 77 -13.13 2.64 -2.92
C LEU A 77 -12.69 2.99 -4.34
N LYS A 78 -13.44 2.56 -5.34
CA LYS A 78 -13.11 2.79 -6.76
C LYS A 78 -13.39 4.22 -7.22
N THR A 79 -14.29 4.93 -6.55
CA THR A 79 -14.68 6.31 -6.91
C THR A 79 -13.92 7.36 -6.09
N GLY A 80 -13.26 6.95 -4.98
CA GLY A 80 -12.55 7.83 -4.07
C GLY A 80 -11.22 8.35 -4.62
N THR A 81 -10.52 9.14 -3.80
CA THR A 81 -9.26 9.83 -4.14
C THR A 81 -7.99 9.05 -3.77
N LEU A 82 -8.12 7.82 -3.28
CA LEU A 82 -6.98 6.98 -2.91
C LEU A 82 -6.11 6.66 -4.13
N SER A 83 -4.80 6.50 -3.91
CA SER A 83 -3.89 6.11 -4.98
C SER A 83 -4.28 4.73 -5.54
N ASN A 84 -4.06 4.50 -6.84
CA ASN A 84 -4.36 3.20 -7.46
C ASN A 84 -3.69 2.03 -6.72
N GLY A 85 -2.43 2.17 -6.26
CA GLY A 85 -1.75 1.14 -5.46
C GLY A 85 -2.43 0.83 -4.13
N THR A 86 -2.98 1.84 -3.44
CA THR A 86 -3.76 1.63 -2.22
C THR A 86 -5.06 0.90 -2.52
N VAL A 87 -5.73 1.28 -3.63
CA VAL A 87 -6.97 0.61 -4.07
C VAL A 87 -6.71 -0.87 -4.38
N GLU A 88 -5.63 -1.19 -5.08
CA GLU A 88 -5.25 -2.57 -5.37
C GLU A 88 -4.99 -3.38 -4.10
N ASN A 89 -4.21 -2.83 -3.16
CA ASN A 89 -3.96 -3.48 -1.88
C ASN A 89 -5.25 -3.75 -1.11
N TYR A 90 -6.20 -2.79 -1.13
CA TYR A 90 -7.49 -2.95 -0.48
C TYR A 90 -8.37 -3.98 -1.20
N LEU A 91 -8.35 -4.03 -2.52
CA LEU A 91 -9.07 -5.05 -3.30
C LEU A 91 -8.48 -6.46 -3.05
N GLN A 92 -7.17 -6.59 -2.91
CA GLN A 92 -6.54 -7.86 -2.54
C GLN A 92 -6.95 -8.29 -1.11
N ALA A 93 -6.90 -7.37 -0.15
CA ALA A 93 -7.35 -7.64 1.23
C ALA A 93 -8.84 -8.02 1.24
N LEU A 94 -9.69 -7.29 0.51
CA LEU A 94 -11.11 -7.59 0.34
C LEU A 94 -11.33 -8.99 -0.24
N GLY A 95 -10.63 -9.33 -1.33
CA GLY A 95 -10.68 -10.65 -1.94
C GLY A 95 -10.33 -11.76 -0.93
N ARG A 96 -9.34 -11.54 -0.08
CA ARG A 96 -8.95 -12.49 0.96
C ARG A 96 -9.98 -12.58 2.09
N ILE A 97 -10.60 -11.46 2.51
CA ILE A 97 -11.71 -11.46 3.48
C ILE A 97 -12.89 -12.29 2.92
N LYS A 98 -13.20 -12.16 1.63
CA LYS A 98 -14.29 -12.90 0.99
C LYS A 98 -14.07 -14.41 0.94
N GLN A 99 -12.84 -14.88 0.97
CA GLN A 99 -12.53 -16.31 1.09
C GLN A 99 -12.82 -16.86 2.49
N HIS A 100 -12.83 -16.01 3.53
CA HIS A 100 -13.11 -16.45 4.90
C HIS A 100 -14.62 -16.62 5.14
N PRO A 101 -15.08 -17.63 5.90
CA PRO A 101 -16.50 -17.88 6.18
C PRO A 101 -17.26 -16.68 6.77
N ILE A 102 -16.57 -15.75 7.43
CA ILE A 102 -17.18 -14.53 7.98
C ILE A 102 -17.90 -13.70 6.91
N SER A 103 -17.43 -13.74 5.65
CA SER A 103 -18.02 -12.99 4.54
C SER A 103 -19.43 -13.43 4.20
N LYS A 104 -19.75 -14.70 4.45
CA LYS A 104 -21.07 -15.29 4.21
C LYS A 104 -22.09 -14.99 5.32
N ARG A 105 -21.62 -14.44 6.46
CA ARG A 105 -22.53 -14.10 7.58
C ARG A 105 -23.39 -12.90 7.23
N LYS A 106 -24.64 -12.92 7.66
CA LYS A 106 -25.53 -11.75 7.57
C LYS A 106 -24.94 -10.61 8.40
N LEU A 107 -24.90 -9.42 7.83
CA LEU A 107 -24.22 -8.25 8.42
C LEU A 107 -24.64 -7.98 9.87
N LYS A 108 -25.94 -8.08 10.17
CA LYS A 108 -26.49 -7.90 11.52
C LYS A 108 -26.02 -8.94 12.56
N THR A 109 -25.50 -10.10 12.11
CA THR A 109 -25.00 -11.17 12.99
C THR A 109 -23.48 -11.14 13.14
N VAL A 110 -22.81 -10.22 12.47
CA VAL A 110 -21.36 -10.04 12.63
C VAL A 110 -21.09 -9.23 13.89
N THR A 111 -20.50 -9.87 14.89
CA THR A 111 -20.14 -9.27 16.17
C THR A 111 -18.66 -8.89 16.20
N ALA A 112 -18.27 -8.07 17.18
CA ALA A 112 -16.85 -7.77 17.44
C ALA A 112 -16.05 -9.06 17.75
N GLU A 113 -16.65 -10.03 18.43
CA GLU A 113 -16.02 -11.32 18.73
C GLU A 113 -15.66 -12.10 17.45
N HIS A 114 -16.59 -12.16 16.47
CA HIS A 114 -16.32 -12.79 15.17
C HIS A 114 -15.18 -12.11 14.42
N LEU A 115 -15.13 -10.77 14.45
CA LEU A 115 -14.07 -10.00 13.82
C LEU A 115 -12.74 -10.16 14.56
N GLN A 116 -12.75 -10.18 15.90
CA GLN A 116 -11.54 -10.42 16.69
C GLN A 116 -10.96 -11.80 16.39
N ALA A 117 -11.79 -12.85 16.33
CA ALA A 117 -11.35 -14.20 15.97
C ALA A 117 -10.74 -14.23 14.55
N PHE A 118 -11.32 -13.50 13.60
CA PHE A 118 -10.75 -13.35 12.26
C PHE A 118 -9.37 -12.68 12.29
N PHE A 119 -9.20 -11.58 13.04
CA PHE A 119 -7.91 -10.91 13.15
C PHE A 119 -6.88 -11.76 13.90
N ASP A 120 -7.29 -12.46 14.94
CA ASP A 120 -6.40 -13.39 15.65
C ASP A 120 -5.90 -14.50 14.73
N LEU A 121 -6.77 -15.05 13.87
CA LEU A 121 -6.38 -16.02 12.84
C LEU A 121 -5.40 -15.41 11.82
N LEU A 122 -5.59 -14.17 11.40
CA LEU A 122 -4.66 -13.49 10.49
C LEU A 122 -3.29 -13.27 11.12
N VAL A 123 -3.24 -12.93 12.41
CA VAL A 123 -1.99 -12.65 13.14
C VAL A 123 -1.25 -13.93 13.51
N PHE A 124 -1.94 -14.88 14.15
CA PHE A 124 -1.27 -16.06 14.72
C PHE A 124 -1.20 -17.25 13.75
N GLY A 125 -1.98 -17.22 12.70
CA GLY A 125 -2.13 -18.33 11.77
C GLY A 125 -3.18 -19.34 12.23
N GLY A 126 -3.49 -20.28 11.38
CA GLY A 126 -4.45 -21.34 11.62
C GLY A 126 -5.37 -21.58 10.44
N LYS A 127 -6.36 -22.47 10.63
CA LYS A 127 -7.31 -22.85 9.59
C LYS A 127 -8.75 -22.81 10.13
N VAL A 128 -9.65 -22.26 9.32
CA VAL A 128 -11.10 -22.28 9.57
C VAL A 128 -11.81 -22.64 8.27
N GLU A 129 -12.48 -23.79 8.23
CA GLU A 129 -13.04 -24.37 7.01
C GLU A 129 -11.96 -24.47 5.91
N ASP A 130 -12.21 -23.88 4.73
CA ASP A 130 -11.28 -23.84 3.60
C ASP A 130 -10.30 -22.67 3.65
N PHE A 131 -10.44 -21.77 4.63
CA PHE A 131 -9.56 -20.62 4.80
C PHE A 131 -8.38 -20.95 5.70
N GLU A 132 -7.15 -20.75 5.18
CA GLU A 132 -5.90 -20.94 5.92
C GLU A 132 -5.08 -19.66 5.95
N SER A 133 -4.53 -19.34 7.12
CA SER A 133 -3.57 -18.26 7.33
C SER A 133 -2.28 -18.81 7.93
N LYS A 134 -1.13 -18.40 7.38
CA LYS A 134 0.20 -18.71 7.94
C LYS A 134 0.62 -17.72 9.04
N GLY A 135 -0.23 -16.76 9.37
CA GLY A 135 0.12 -15.61 10.16
C GLY A 135 0.77 -14.53 9.29
N TYR A 136 0.23 -13.32 9.36
CA TYR A 136 0.70 -12.20 8.55
C TYR A 136 1.43 -11.15 9.39
N THR A 137 2.28 -10.36 8.74
CA THR A 137 2.91 -9.19 9.35
C THR A 137 1.87 -8.15 9.76
N LYS A 138 2.21 -7.36 10.77
CA LYS A 138 1.34 -6.30 11.30
C LYS A 138 0.83 -5.36 10.20
N ASP A 139 1.71 -4.93 9.30
CA ASP A 139 1.36 -3.98 8.23
C ASP A 139 0.36 -4.58 7.23
N TYR A 140 0.49 -5.88 6.95
CA TYR A 140 -0.47 -6.55 6.09
C TYR A 140 -1.84 -6.69 6.78
N VAL A 141 -1.87 -7.06 8.07
CA VAL A 141 -3.10 -7.13 8.88
C VAL A 141 -3.79 -5.75 8.98
N HIS A 142 -3.03 -4.65 9.04
CA HIS A 142 -3.59 -3.30 8.99
C HIS A 142 -4.38 -3.01 7.70
N SER A 143 -4.02 -3.61 6.57
CA SER A 143 -4.79 -3.46 5.33
C SER A 143 -6.19 -4.06 5.44
N PHE A 144 -6.34 -5.22 6.08
CA PHE A 144 -7.65 -5.83 6.37
C PHE A 144 -8.46 -4.97 7.34
N SER A 145 -7.80 -4.47 8.38
CA SER A 145 -8.44 -3.57 9.36
C SER A 145 -8.97 -2.31 8.69
N ALA A 146 -8.19 -1.69 7.81
CA ALA A 146 -8.60 -0.50 7.08
C ALA A 146 -9.80 -0.77 6.17
N VAL A 147 -9.82 -1.89 5.46
CA VAL A 147 -10.94 -2.31 4.60
C VAL A 147 -12.21 -2.51 5.43
N LEU A 148 -12.14 -3.30 6.50
CA LEU A 148 -13.31 -3.56 7.35
C LEU A 148 -13.78 -2.30 8.07
N GLN A 149 -12.87 -1.49 8.62
CA GLN A 149 -13.22 -0.23 9.29
C GLN A 149 -14.01 0.71 8.37
N GLN A 150 -13.54 0.86 7.13
CA GLN A 150 -14.19 1.74 6.16
C GLN A 150 -15.51 1.15 5.65
N SER A 151 -15.56 -0.15 5.39
CA SER A 151 -16.80 -0.82 4.96
C SER A 151 -17.89 -0.80 6.02
N PHE A 152 -17.55 -1.02 7.29
CA PHE A 152 -18.52 -0.89 8.38
C PHE A 152 -18.93 0.56 8.65
N ARG A 153 -18.01 1.54 8.49
CA ARG A 153 -18.38 2.96 8.51
C ARG A 153 -19.40 3.27 7.41
N PHE A 154 -19.17 2.79 6.19
CA PHE A 154 -20.08 2.93 5.06
C PHE A 154 -21.44 2.25 5.31
N ALA A 155 -21.46 1.11 6.02
CA ALA A 155 -22.67 0.44 6.43
C ALA A 155 -23.47 1.23 7.45
N VAL A 156 -22.82 1.96 8.37
CA VAL A 156 -23.49 2.87 9.33
C VAL A 156 -24.00 4.11 8.60
N PHE A 157 -23.14 4.76 7.83
CA PHE A 157 -23.48 5.93 7.01
C PHE A 157 -22.58 5.95 5.74
N PRO A 158 -23.14 6.15 4.53
CA PRO A 158 -24.52 6.55 4.23
C PRO A 158 -25.56 5.42 4.10
N LYS A 159 -25.16 4.15 4.16
CA LYS A 159 -26.09 3.04 3.83
C LYS A 159 -27.13 2.73 4.91
N GLN A 160 -26.87 3.07 6.15
CA GLN A 160 -27.78 2.86 7.29
C GLN A 160 -28.23 1.38 7.40
N LEU A 161 -27.32 0.43 7.16
CA LEU A 161 -27.56 -1.01 7.24
C LEU A 161 -27.41 -1.55 8.66
N ILE A 162 -26.61 -0.85 9.48
CA ILE A 162 -26.35 -1.15 10.90
C ILE A 162 -26.27 0.16 11.67
N THR A 163 -26.47 0.09 12.97
CA THR A 163 -26.50 1.27 13.85
C THR A 163 -25.14 1.62 14.46
N PHE A 164 -24.18 0.69 14.48
CA PHE A 164 -22.84 0.91 15.03
C PHE A 164 -21.79 0.10 14.26
N ASN A 165 -20.54 0.55 14.33
CA ASN A 165 -19.41 -0.11 13.70
C ASN A 165 -18.71 -1.07 14.70
N PRO A 166 -18.80 -2.40 14.53
CA PRO A 166 -18.20 -3.37 15.44
C PRO A 166 -16.66 -3.33 15.47
N MET A 167 -16.03 -2.75 14.44
CA MET A 167 -14.58 -2.58 14.38
C MET A 167 -14.02 -1.64 15.46
N GLN A 168 -14.86 -0.85 16.13
CA GLN A 168 -14.43 0.02 17.24
C GLN A 168 -13.90 -0.77 18.45
N TYR A 169 -14.28 -2.02 18.60
CA TYR A 169 -13.91 -2.89 19.72
C TYR A 169 -12.76 -3.85 19.39
N ILE A 170 -12.21 -3.79 18.17
CA ILE A 170 -11.15 -4.69 17.73
C ILE A 170 -9.79 -4.22 18.23
N VAL A 171 -9.06 -5.13 18.85
CA VAL A 171 -7.67 -4.93 19.25
C VAL A 171 -6.77 -5.78 18.38
N LEU A 172 -5.95 -5.13 17.56
CA LEU A 172 -4.95 -5.84 16.75
C LEU A 172 -3.81 -6.29 17.66
N LYS A 173 -3.78 -7.57 17.96
CA LYS A 173 -2.72 -8.22 18.73
C LYS A 173 -1.42 -8.21 17.91
N LYS A 174 -0.30 -8.34 18.60
CA LYS A 174 1.01 -8.58 17.98
C LYS A 174 1.43 -10.00 18.37
N LYS A 175 2.14 -10.70 17.46
CA LYS A 175 3.00 -11.79 17.93
C LYS A 175 3.98 -11.14 18.91
N THR A 176 4.04 -11.62 20.11
CA THR A 176 5.22 -11.44 20.93
C THR A 176 6.29 -12.25 20.23
N ASP A 177 7.27 -11.58 19.65
CA ASP A 177 8.50 -12.24 19.30
C ASP A 177 8.98 -12.87 20.60
N ASP A 178 9.17 -14.20 20.63
CA ASP A 178 9.83 -14.85 21.74
C ASP A 178 11.22 -14.23 21.77
N VAL A 179 11.42 -13.29 22.69
CA VAL A 179 12.73 -12.72 22.94
C VAL A 179 13.53 -13.88 23.55
N ASN A 180 14.29 -14.56 22.71
CA ASN A 180 15.24 -15.54 23.17
C ASN A 180 16.33 -14.76 23.92
N LEU A 181 16.19 -14.66 25.24
CA LEU A 181 17.12 -13.96 26.12
C LEU A 181 18.55 -14.55 26.06
N PHE A 182 18.70 -15.70 25.44
CA PHE A 182 19.94 -16.45 25.27
C PHE A 182 20.37 -16.57 23.79
N ALA A 183 19.66 -15.93 22.86
CA ALA A 183 20.13 -15.81 21.49
C ALA A 183 21.35 -14.90 21.45
N ASP A 184 22.40 -15.34 20.76
CA ASP A 184 23.54 -14.50 20.47
C ASP A 184 23.08 -13.22 19.78
N GLU A 185 23.67 -12.06 20.12
CA GLU A 185 23.29 -10.72 19.62
C GLU A 185 23.34 -10.61 18.07
N ASP A 186 23.83 -11.64 17.40
CA ASP A 186 23.98 -11.71 15.94
C ASP A 186 22.73 -12.23 15.19
N GLU A 187 21.63 -12.62 15.88
CA GLU A 187 20.38 -13.13 15.27
C GLU A 187 19.22 -12.12 15.22
N GLU A 188 19.46 -10.82 15.19
CA GLU A 188 18.40 -9.88 14.82
C GLU A 188 17.97 -10.13 13.37
N PRO A 189 16.66 -10.07 13.03
CA PRO A 189 16.18 -10.36 11.69
C PRO A 189 16.80 -9.39 10.69
N LEU A 190 17.73 -9.89 9.92
CA LEU A 190 18.54 -9.24 8.89
C LEU A 190 17.75 -8.80 7.65
N ASP A 191 16.48 -8.42 7.79
CA ASP A 191 15.62 -8.06 6.64
C ASP A 191 16.04 -6.76 5.96
N THR A 192 17.07 -6.07 6.48
CA THR A 192 17.52 -4.76 6.00
C THR A 192 19.04 -4.61 5.93
N THR A 193 19.81 -5.70 5.90
CA THR A 193 21.27 -5.63 5.88
C THR A 193 21.77 -4.91 4.61
N PRO A 194 22.55 -3.84 4.77
CA PRO A 194 23.22 -3.20 3.63
C PRO A 194 24.16 -4.19 2.93
N ILE A 195 24.22 -4.14 1.61
CA ILE A 195 25.22 -4.92 0.86
C ILE A 195 26.57 -4.21 0.93
N THR A 196 27.66 -5.00 1.09
CA THR A 196 29.02 -4.46 1.06
C THR A 196 29.43 -4.09 -0.36
N TYR A 197 30.56 -3.38 -0.51
CA TYR A 197 31.05 -3.03 -1.83
C TYR A 197 31.51 -4.29 -2.61
N GLU A 198 32.10 -5.27 -1.94
CA GLU A 198 32.45 -6.56 -2.53
C GLU A 198 31.20 -7.30 -3.03
N GLN A 199 30.14 -7.31 -2.26
CA GLN A 199 28.86 -7.87 -2.69
C GLN A 199 28.28 -7.10 -3.90
N TYR A 200 28.39 -5.77 -3.90
CA TYR A 200 28.00 -4.98 -5.06
C TYR A 200 28.77 -5.41 -6.34
N LEU A 201 30.08 -5.60 -6.25
CA LEU A 201 30.89 -6.07 -7.38
C LEU A 201 30.48 -7.48 -7.84
N GLN A 202 30.25 -8.41 -6.91
CA GLN A 202 29.74 -9.76 -7.21
C GLN A 202 28.37 -9.70 -7.92
N LEU A 203 27.49 -8.80 -7.47
CA LEU A 203 26.19 -8.57 -8.09
C LEU A 203 26.34 -8.07 -9.52
N MET A 204 27.23 -7.11 -9.76
CA MET A 204 27.51 -6.59 -11.12
C MET A 204 28.03 -7.69 -12.03
N GLU A 205 28.98 -8.52 -11.58
CA GLU A 205 29.53 -9.64 -12.35
C GLU A 205 28.43 -10.69 -12.69
N TYR A 206 27.58 -11.02 -11.73
CA TYR A 206 26.48 -11.94 -11.96
C TYR A 206 25.50 -11.41 -13.01
N LEU A 207 25.12 -10.12 -12.90
CA LEU A 207 24.18 -9.48 -13.82
C LEU A 207 24.75 -9.35 -15.23
N GLU A 208 26.03 -9.06 -15.38
CA GLU A 208 26.71 -8.99 -16.68
C GLU A 208 26.59 -10.30 -17.46
N LYS A 209 26.64 -11.42 -16.75
CA LYS A 209 26.49 -12.77 -17.34
C LYS A 209 25.06 -13.21 -17.58
N LYS A 210 24.10 -12.73 -16.75
CA LYS A 210 22.74 -13.29 -16.69
C LYS A 210 21.63 -12.31 -17.06
N ASN A 211 21.81 -11.01 -16.79
CA ASN A 211 20.74 -10.01 -17.00
C ASN A 211 21.28 -8.57 -17.10
N LYS A 212 21.99 -8.28 -18.17
CA LYS A 212 22.58 -6.93 -18.44
C LYS A 212 21.59 -5.76 -18.30
N PRO A 213 20.33 -5.85 -18.75
CA PRO A 213 19.39 -4.73 -18.62
C PRO A 213 19.14 -4.28 -17.18
N ALA A 214 19.28 -5.17 -16.20
CA ALA A 214 19.12 -4.83 -14.78
C ALA A 214 20.29 -4.05 -14.17
N ILE A 215 21.45 -4.01 -14.83
CA ILE A 215 22.66 -3.36 -14.31
C ILE A 215 22.42 -1.88 -14.07
N LEU A 216 21.99 -1.14 -15.07
CA LEU A 216 21.80 0.31 -14.97
C LEU A 216 20.80 0.71 -13.91
N PRO A 217 19.58 0.11 -13.82
CA PRO A 217 18.64 0.37 -12.71
C PRO A 217 19.23 0.13 -11.31
N ILE A 218 20.01 -0.95 -11.15
CA ILE A 218 20.63 -1.30 -9.87
C ILE A 218 21.75 -0.31 -9.52
N GLN A 219 22.58 0.08 -10.51
CA GLN A 219 23.61 1.09 -10.32
C GLN A 219 23.02 2.45 -9.92
N ILE A 220 21.99 2.92 -10.62
CA ILE A 220 21.31 4.17 -10.25
C ILE A 220 20.80 4.08 -8.82
N ALA A 221 20.12 2.98 -8.43
CA ALA A 221 19.61 2.82 -7.08
C ALA A 221 20.71 2.77 -6.01
N TYR A 222 21.84 2.10 -6.31
CA TYR A 222 22.98 2.01 -5.41
C TYR A 222 23.59 3.38 -5.10
N PHE A 223 23.75 4.22 -6.12
CA PHE A 223 24.38 5.55 -6.00
C PHE A 223 23.42 6.69 -5.66
N THR A 224 22.10 6.47 -5.63
CA THR A 224 21.12 7.55 -5.38
C THR A 224 20.08 7.20 -4.31
N GLY A 225 19.97 5.94 -3.91
CA GLY A 225 18.95 5.47 -2.98
C GLY A 225 17.51 5.57 -3.52
N LEU A 226 17.29 5.75 -4.82
CA LEU A 226 15.96 5.86 -5.40
C LEU A 226 15.15 4.57 -5.27
N ARG A 227 13.83 4.72 -5.16
CA ARG A 227 12.93 3.57 -5.19
C ARG A 227 12.86 2.98 -6.60
N LEU A 228 12.59 1.66 -6.69
CA LEU A 228 12.54 0.95 -7.97
C LEU A 228 11.66 1.65 -9.02
N GLY A 229 10.44 2.03 -8.66
CA GLY A 229 9.55 2.72 -9.58
C GLY A 229 10.04 4.12 -9.97
N GLU A 230 10.77 4.81 -9.09
CA GLU A 230 11.39 6.10 -9.37
C GLU A 230 12.54 5.94 -10.37
N VAL A 231 13.38 4.92 -10.18
CA VAL A 231 14.47 4.56 -11.12
C VAL A 231 13.93 4.25 -12.51
N CYS A 232 12.94 3.35 -12.60
CA CYS A 232 12.31 3.02 -13.87
C CYS A 232 11.62 4.22 -14.53
N GLY A 233 11.18 5.20 -13.75
CA GLY A 233 10.49 6.40 -14.23
C GLY A 233 11.40 7.55 -14.64
N LEU A 234 12.72 7.42 -14.50
CA LEU A 234 13.67 8.46 -14.94
C LEU A 234 13.69 8.61 -16.46
N THR A 235 13.70 9.86 -16.93
CA THR A 235 13.95 10.20 -18.33
C THR A 235 15.27 10.92 -18.47
N TRP A 236 15.85 10.94 -19.67
CA TRP A 236 17.08 11.70 -19.92
C TRP A 236 16.94 13.21 -19.71
N GLN A 237 15.70 13.73 -19.76
CA GLN A 237 15.40 15.14 -19.47
C GLN A 237 15.46 15.45 -17.96
N ASP A 238 15.33 14.44 -17.11
CA ASP A 238 15.41 14.61 -15.66
C ASP A 238 16.86 14.61 -15.16
N ILE A 239 17.87 14.34 -16.00
CA ILE A 239 19.27 14.16 -15.61
C ILE A 239 20.13 15.28 -16.16
N ASN A 240 20.78 16.04 -15.28
CA ASN A 240 21.82 16.99 -15.61
C ASN A 240 23.20 16.34 -15.31
N LEU A 241 23.93 15.97 -16.38
CA LEU A 241 25.24 15.30 -16.25
C LEU A 241 26.39 16.28 -16.00
N GLU A 242 26.18 17.58 -16.19
CA GLU A 242 27.19 18.62 -15.98
C GLU A 242 27.18 19.06 -14.52
N GLU A 243 25.99 19.32 -14.01
CA GLU A 243 25.80 19.72 -12.60
C GLU A 243 25.58 18.52 -11.67
N GLN A 244 25.58 17.29 -12.21
CA GLN A 244 25.54 16.03 -11.47
C GLN A 244 24.34 15.86 -10.55
N TYR A 245 23.13 16.17 -11.05
CA TYR A 245 21.90 15.93 -10.34
C TYR A 245 20.82 15.28 -11.23
N LEU A 246 19.85 14.67 -10.58
CA LEU A 246 18.63 14.20 -11.23
C LEU A 246 17.37 14.67 -10.48
N THR A 247 16.29 14.84 -11.23
CA THR A 247 15.00 15.28 -10.70
C THR A 247 14.02 14.11 -10.66
N VAL A 248 13.57 13.73 -9.48
CA VAL A 248 12.59 12.66 -9.29
C VAL A 248 11.18 13.23 -9.32
N ARG A 249 10.46 13.03 -10.43
CA ARG A 249 9.11 13.59 -10.66
C ARG A 249 8.03 12.52 -10.68
N ARG A 250 8.34 11.31 -11.14
CA ARG A 250 7.39 10.24 -11.42
C ARG A 250 7.87 8.89 -10.92
N SER A 251 6.97 7.95 -10.93
CA SER A 251 7.24 6.57 -10.56
C SER A 251 6.46 5.64 -11.51
N ILE A 252 7.12 4.62 -12.01
CA ILE A 252 6.50 3.56 -12.80
C ILE A 252 6.14 2.41 -11.86
N ARG A 253 4.99 1.78 -12.09
CA ARG A 253 4.55 0.59 -11.38
C ARG A 253 3.87 -0.37 -12.34
N TYR A 254 3.96 -1.65 -12.05
CA TYR A 254 3.19 -2.67 -12.74
C TYR A 254 1.89 -2.91 -11.96
N ASN A 255 0.76 -2.82 -12.65
CA ASN A 255 -0.56 -3.13 -12.14
C ASN A 255 -0.90 -4.58 -12.50
N GLY A 256 -0.79 -5.48 -11.52
CA GLY A 256 -1.00 -6.92 -11.74
C GLY A 256 -2.45 -7.28 -12.07
N ALA A 257 -3.42 -6.51 -11.55
CA ALA A 257 -4.84 -6.77 -11.81
C ALA A 257 -5.25 -6.40 -13.25
N ARG A 258 -4.58 -5.39 -13.84
CA ARG A 258 -4.83 -4.92 -15.21
C ARG A 258 -3.83 -5.44 -16.23
N HIS A 259 -2.77 -6.10 -15.79
CA HIS A 259 -1.62 -6.48 -16.60
C HIS A 259 -1.02 -5.30 -17.38
N LYS A 260 -0.99 -4.11 -16.76
CA LYS A 260 -0.52 -2.86 -17.35
C LYS A 260 0.61 -2.24 -16.55
N THR A 261 1.52 -1.58 -17.25
CA THR A 261 2.51 -0.71 -16.60
C THR A 261 2.00 0.71 -16.61
N GLU A 262 1.98 1.36 -15.45
CA GLU A 262 1.42 2.68 -15.26
C GLU A 262 2.49 3.68 -14.79
N ILE A 263 2.38 4.93 -15.23
CA ILE A 263 3.17 6.06 -14.75
C ILE A 263 2.31 6.88 -13.78
N GLY A 264 2.86 7.21 -12.65
CA GLY A 264 2.20 8.06 -11.66
C GLY A 264 3.17 9.02 -10.98
N PRO A 265 2.67 9.91 -10.13
CA PRO A 265 3.52 10.74 -9.30
C PRO A 265 4.31 9.89 -8.30
N THR A 266 5.36 10.46 -7.73
CA THR A 266 6.06 9.87 -6.57
C THR A 266 5.09 9.64 -5.41
N LYS A 267 5.41 8.73 -4.49
CA LYS A 267 4.52 8.30 -3.37
C LYS A 267 3.86 9.47 -2.59
N ARG A 268 4.42 10.67 -2.62
CA ARG A 268 3.89 11.87 -1.93
C ARG A 268 3.65 13.05 -2.87
N LYS A 269 3.63 12.82 -4.17
CA LYS A 269 3.49 13.86 -5.20
C LYS A 269 4.55 14.98 -5.10
N LYS A 270 5.68 14.72 -4.38
CA LYS A 270 6.77 15.68 -4.24
C LYS A 270 7.82 15.43 -5.32
N VAL A 271 8.18 16.50 -6.01
CA VAL A 271 9.37 16.55 -6.87
C VAL A 271 10.57 16.83 -5.96
N ARG A 272 11.69 16.13 -6.17
CA ARG A 272 12.94 16.38 -5.46
C ARG A 272 14.12 16.26 -6.40
N ILE A 273 15.19 16.94 -6.05
CA ILE A 273 16.51 16.84 -6.68
C ILE A 273 17.34 15.86 -5.86
N VAL A 274 18.12 15.04 -6.53
CA VAL A 274 19.08 14.13 -5.92
C VAL A 274 20.41 14.32 -6.63
N ASP A 275 21.42 14.81 -5.90
CA ASP A 275 22.77 14.95 -6.40
C ASP A 275 23.48 13.60 -6.42
N PHE A 276 24.46 13.45 -7.34
CA PHE A 276 25.25 12.24 -7.48
C PHE A 276 26.69 12.59 -7.87
N GLY A 277 27.61 11.64 -7.66
CA GLY A 277 29.02 11.86 -7.90
C GLY A 277 29.49 11.38 -9.28
N ASP A 278 30.82 11.56 -9.51
CA ASP A 278 31.49 11.26 -10.77
C ASP A 278 31.27 9.82 -11.27
N THR A 279 31.30 8.85 -10.36
CA THR A 279 31.10 7.43 -10.72
C THR A 279 29.77 7.21 -11.43
N LEU A 280 28.66 7.75 -10.91
CA LEU A 280 27.36 7.62 -11.57
C LEU A 280 27.31 8.47 -12.85
N THR A 281 27.98 9.59 -12.90
CA THR A 281 28.09 10.44 -14.09
C THR A 281 28.70 9.66 -15.26
N GLU A 282 29.78 8.94 -15.02
CA GLU A 282 30.44 8.11 -16.05
C GLU A 282 29.55 6.95 -16.51
N ILE A 283 28.88 6.27 -15.55
CA ILE A 283 27.93 5.20 -15.83
C ILE A 283 26.80 5.71 -16.74
N LEU A 284 26.21 6.85 -16.41
CA LEU A 284 25.11 7.44 -17.18
C LEU A 284 25.55 7.93 -18.56
N ARG A 285 26.75 8.53 -18.67
CA ARG A 285 27.34 8.94 -19.97
C ARG A 285 27.53 7.72 -20.88
N LYS A 286 28.08 6.64 -20.34
CA LYS A 286 28.27 5.37 -21.07
C LYS A 286 26.92 4.78 -21.52
N ALA A 287 25.95 4.71 -20.61
CA ALA A 287 24.61 4.22 -20.92
C ALA A 287 23.93 5.05 -22.03
N LYS A 288 23.99 6.38 -21.94
CA LYS A 288 23.42 7.30 -22.96
C LYS A 288 24.08 7.10 -24.33
N LYS A 289 25.41 6.92 -24.36
CA LYS A 289 26.16 6.63 -25.59
C LYS A 289 25.76 5.29 -26.21
N GLU A 290 25.62 4.25 -25.40
CA GLU A 290 25.20 2.91 -25.88
C GLU A 290 23.75 2.92 -26.37
N GLN A 291 22.84 3.55 -25.66
CA GLN A 291 21.44 3.64 -26.10
C GLN A 291 21.29 4.35 -27.47
N ARG A 292 22.09 5.38 -27.73
CA ARG A 292 22.07 6.05 -29.04
C ARG A 292 22.46 5.17 -30.24
N LYS A 293 23.21 4.07 -30.00
CA LYS A 293 23.62 3.14 -31.05
C LYS A 293 22.55 2.05 -31.29
N GLN A 294 21.69 1.81 -30.35
CA GLN A 294 20.77 0.69 -30.41
C GLN A 294 19.75 0.77 -31.56
N PRO A 295 19.14 1.95 -31.87
CA PRO A 295 18.27 2.07 -33.03
C PRO A 295 18.94 1.61 -34.34
N LEU A 296 20.24 1.93 -34.53
CA LEU A 296 20.99 1.50 -35.70
C LEU A 296 21.21 -0.02 -35.73
N LYS A 297 21.33 -0.66 -34.56
CA LYS A 297 21.53 -2.11 -34.45
C LYS A 297 20.25 -2.90 -34.66
N TYR A 298 19.12 -2.42 -34.15
CA TYR A 298 17.86 -3.12 -34.19
C TYR A 298 16.96 -2.72 -35.37
N GLY A 299 17.26 -1.57 -36.04
CA GLY A 299 16.47 -1.07 -37.18
C GLY A 299 15.00 -0.91 -36.84
N GLU A 300 14.13 -1.45 -37.68
CA GLU A 300 12.67 -1.41 -37.52
C GLU A 300 12.16 -2.15 -36.26
N LEU A 301 12.93 -3.09 -35.74
CA LEU A 301 12.58 -3.83 -34.51
C LEU A 301 12.88 -3.05 -33.24
N TYR A 302 13.51 -1.85 -33.37
CA TYR A 302 13.77 -1.02 -32.20
C TYR A 302 12.49 -0.45 -31.62
N GLN A 303 12.27 -0.66 -30.31
CA GLN A 303 11.08 -0.22 -29.59
C GLN A 303 11.24 1.22 -29.09
N ARG A 304 10.21 2.03 -29.26
CA ARG A 304 10.11 3.35 -28.64
C ARG A 304 9.02 3.31 -27.57
N ASN A 305 9.19 4.11 -26.53
CA ASN A 305 8.27 4.09 -25.40
C ASN A 305 7.31 5.27 -25.48
N TYR A 306 6.04 4.99 -25.17
CA TYR A 306 4.95 5.97 -25.24
C TYR A 306 4.10 5.85 -23.99
N TYR A 307 3.47 6.94 -23.61
CA TYR A 307 2.42 6.91 -22.60
C TYR A 307 1.11 7.47 -23.15
N LYS A 308 0.02 6.97 -22.59
CA LYS A 308 -1.34 7.38 -22.90
C LYS A 308 -2.06 7.80 -21.64
N GLU A 309 -2.77 8.93 -21.68
CA GLU A 309 -3.68 9.34 -20.62
C GLU A 309 -4.97 8.52 -20.69
N VAL A 310 -5.32 7.88 -19.56
CA VAL A 310 -6.56 7.12 -19.40
C VAL A 310 -7.42 7.78 -18.33
N LYS A 311 -8.64 8.15 -18.69
CA LYS A 311 -9.64 8.75 -17.79
C LYS A 311 -10.67 7.72 -17.41
N GLU A 312 -10.75 7.38 -16.13
CA GLU A 312 -11.74 6.47 -15.57
C GLU A 312 -12.54 7.16 -14.48
N LYS A 313 -13.83 7.45 -14.73
CA LYS A 313 -14.69 8.18 -13.79
C LYS A 313 -13.98 9.46 -13.27
N ASN A 314 -13.58 9.45 -11.99
CA ASN A 314 -12.93 10.58 -11.31
C ASN A 314 -11.40 10.45 -11.24
N ARG A 315 -10.79 9.54 -11.99
CA ARG A 315 -9.35 9.26 -11.95
C ARG A 315 -8.71 9.42 -13.31
N VAL A 316 -7.50 9.99 -13.29
CA VAL A 316 -6.63 10.03 -14.43
C VAL A 316 -5.37 9.23 -14.09
N HIS A 317 -4.97 8.34 -14.98
CA HIS A 317 -3.71 7.64 -14.90
C HIS A 317 -3.07 7.56 -16.28
N TYR A 318 -1.79 7.21 -16.33
CA TYR A 318 -1.04 7.11 -17.57
C TYR A 318 -0.55 5.68 -17.74
N GLU A 319 -0.92 5.04 -18.82
CA GLU A 319 -0.44 3.71 -19.20
C GLU A 319 0.80 3.83 -20.08
N LEU A 320 1.78 2.96 -19.85
CA LEU A 320 3.05 2.92 -20.59
C LEU A 320 3.00 1.79 -21.62
N TYR A 321 3.43 2.11 -22.82
CA TYR A 321 3.50 1.20 -23.96
C TYR A 321 4.88 1.27 -24.63
N HIS A 322 5.24 0.25 -25.37
CA HIS A 322 6.35 0.29 -26.31
C HIS A 322 5.89 -0.24 -27.68
N LEU A 323 6.34 0.41 -28.72
CA LEU A 323 5.99 0.09 -30.11
C LEU A 323 7.27 0.07 -30.94
N ASP A 324 7.36 -0.85 -31.92
CA ASP A 324 8.45 -0.89 -32.88
C ASP A 324 8.25 0.11 -34.03
N GLY A 325 9.25 0.24 -34.88
CA GLY A 325 9.26 1.20 -36.00
C GLY A 325 8.23 0.92 -37.08
N THR A 326 7.59 -0.26 -37.08
CA THR A 326 6.55 -0.65 -38.06
C THR A 326 5.13 -0.37 -37.57
N ALA A 327 4.96 -0.07 -36.29
CA ALA A 327 3.65 0.14 -35.69
C ALA A 327 3.11 1.55 -36.01
N ASP A 328 1.84 1.63 -36.33
CA ASP A 328 1.10 2.92 -36.38
C ASP A 328 0.95 3.47 -34.99
N ILE A 329 1.47 4.68 -34.76
CA ILE A 329 1.42 5.35 -33.47
C ILE A 329 0.08 6.08 -33.33
N PRO A 330 -0.78 5.68 -32.37
CA PRO A 330 -2.05 6.39 -32.13
C PRO A 330 -1.83 7.87 -31.75
N LEU A 331 -2.71 8.76 -32.19
CA LEU A 331 -2.60 10.21 -31.98
C LEU A 331 -2.62 10.63 -30.49
N ASP A 332 -3.16 9.81 -29.62
CA ASP A 332 -3.24 10.03 -28.20
C ASP A 332 -2.03 9.48 -27.39
N TYR A 333 -1.03 8.95 -28.11
CA TYR A 333 0.22 8.49 -27.52
C TYR A 333 1.28 9.59 -27.54
N GLN A 334 2.00 9.74 -26.42
CA GLN A 334 3.10 10.68 -26.27
C GLN A 334 4.39 9.93 -26.01
N GLU A 335 5.45 10.25 -26.77
CA GLU A 335 6.76 9.61 -26.62
C GLU A 335 7.44 10.00 -25.31
N ILE A 336 8.11 9.04 -24.68
CA ILE A 336 8.85 9.22 -23.43
C ILE A 336 10.24 8.56 -23.52
N ASN A 337 11.30 9.35 -23.31
CA ASN A 337 12.68 8.91 -23.38
C ASN A 337 13.21 8.44 -22.03
N LEU A 338 12.91 7.18 -21.68
CA LEU A 338 13.33 6.58 -20.42
C LEU A 338 14.82 6.26 -20.37
N VAL A 339 15.42 6.34 -19.18
CA VAL A 339 16.82 5.97 -18.92
C VAL A 339 17.00 4.47 -18.81
N CYS A 340 16.08 3.79 -18.15
CA CYS A 340 16.13 2.35 -17.93
C CYS A 340 15.34 1.64 -19.02
N ILE A 341 16.04 1.22 -20.06
CA ILE A 341 15.48 0.49 -21.22
C ILE A 341 16.29 -0.78 -21.51
N ARG A 342 15.65 -1.73 -22.14
CA ARG A 342 16.27 -2.93 -22.67
C ARG A 342 17.09 -2.63 -23.94
N PRO A 343 17.95 -3.56 -24.39
CA PRO A 343 18.71 -3.36 -25.61
C PRO A 343 17.87 -3.15 -26.88
N ASP A 344 16.66 -3.70 -26.92
CA ASP A 344 15.70 -3.51 -28.01
C ASP A 344 14.94 -2.15 -27.91
N GLY A 345 15.21 -1.33 -26.91
CA GLY A 345 14.59 -0.03 -26.71
C GLY A 345 13.36 -0.03 -25.80
N ALA A 346 12.71 -1.17 -25.55
CA ALA A 346 11.55 -1.24 -24.67
C ALA A 346 11.91 -0.90 -23.21
N TYR A 347 11.00 -0.29 -22.47
CA TYR A 347 11.22 0.09 -21.07
C TYR A 347 11.49 -1.11 -20.16
N GLU A 348 12.30 -0.91 -19.13
CA GLU A 348 12.43 -1.84 -18.04
C GLU A 348 11.30 -1.67 -17.02
N SER A 349 10.54 -2.74 -16.84
CA SER A 349 9.43 -2.77 -15.87
C SER A 349 9.93 -3.01 -14.45
N PRO A 350 9.36 -2.35 -13.42
CA PRO A 350 9.64 -2.70 -12.03
C PRO A 350 9.42 -4.19 -11.71
N ASN A 351 8.45 -4.83 -12.37
CA ASN A 351 8.20 -6.26 -12.21
C ASN A 351 9.37 -7.11 -12.73
N THR A 352 9.94 -6.77 -13.89
CA THR A 352 11.11 -7.46 -14.47
C THR A 352 12.30 -7.37 -13.53
N ILE A 353 12.62 -6.15 -13.06
CA ILE A 353 13.72 -5.95 -12.11
C ILE A 353 13.45 -6.69 -10.77
N GLY A 354 12.22 -6.70 -10.29
CA GLY A 354 11.83 -7.49 -9.12
C GLY A 354 12.03 -8.99 -9.30
N LEU A 355 11.79 -9.53 -10.51
CA LEU A 355 12.10 -10.92 -10.85
C LEU A 355 13.62 -11.19 -10.83
N VAL A 356 14.41 -10.26 -11.37
CA VAL A 356 15.89 -10.36 -11.31
C VAL A 356 16.39 -10.37 -9.87
N CYS A 357 15.89 -9.48 -9.00
CA CYS A 357 16.24 -9.50 -7.57
C CYS A 357 15.89 -10.84 -6.91
N ARG A 358 14.74 -11.42 -7.22
CA ARG A 358 14.37 -12.76 -6.74
C ARG A 358 15.31 -13.85 -7.24
N ALA A 359 15.76 -13.77 -8.49
CA ALA A 359 16.73 -14.70 -9.03
C ALA A 359 18.12 -14.55 -8.39
N VAL A 360 18.55 -13.33 -8.10
CA VAL A 360 19.77 -13.03 -7.33
C VAL A 360 19.67 -13.67 -5.94
N LYS A 361 18.59 -13.37 -5.20
CA LYS A 361 18.32 -13.94 -3.87
C LYS A 361 18.40 -15.48 -3.86
N ALA A 362 17.88 -16.13 -4.90
CA ALA A 362 17.82 -17.59 -4.97
C ALA A 362 19.12 -18.26 -5.42
N LYS A 363 20.02 -17.53 -6.12
CA LYS A 363 21.13 -18.14 -6.85
C LYS A 363 22.51 -17.62 -6.46
N LEU A 364 22.58 -16.45 -5.83
CA LEU A 364 23.86 -15.83 -5.49
C LEU A 364 24.09 -15.95 -3.97
N PRO A 365 25.09 -16.73 -3.50
CA PRO A 365 25.39 -16.86 -2.10
C PRO A 365 25.68 -15.52 -1.43
N GLY A 366 25.20 -15.33 -0.22
CA GLY A 366 25.34 -14.07 0.52
C GLY A 366 24.28 -13.01 0.17
N PHE A 367 23.29 -13.37 -0.70
CA PHE A 367 22.19 -12.48 -1.10
C PHE A 367 20.81 -13.03 -0.68
N GLU A 368 20.74 -13.88 0.32
CA GLU A 368 19.52 -14.57 0.77
C GLU A 368 18.39 -13.59 1.17
N ASN A 369 18.77 -12.39 1.62
CA ASN A 369 17.84 -11.31 1.99
C ASN A 369 17.80 -10.15 0.96
N PHE A 370 18.45 -10.31 -0.20
CA PHE A 370 18.54 -9.27 -1.18
C PHE A 370 17.18 -8.96 -1.82
N HIS A 371 16.84 -7.70 -1.86
CA HIS A 371 15.73 -7.13 -2.59
C HIS A 371 16.09 -5.71 -3.03
N PHE A 372 15.42 -5.18 -4.03
CA PHE A 372 15.80 -3.88 -4.62
C PHE A 372 15.90 -2.76 -3.56
N HIS A 373 15.02 -2.77 -2.57
CA HIS A 373 15.01 -1.73 -1.52
C HIS A 373 16.26 -1.79 -0.61
N ALA A 374 16.95 -2.94 -0.54
CA ALA A 374 18.22 -3.07 0.18
C ALA A 374 19.30 -2.10 -0.36
N LEU A 375 19.26 -1.79 -1.67
CA LEU A 375 20.16 -0.78 -2.26
C LEU A 375 19.96 0.62 -1.64
N ARG A 376 18.72 0.96 -1.33
CA ARG A 376 18.40 2.22 -0.66
C ARG A 376 18.86 2.21 0.81
N HIS A 377 18.74 1.08 1.50
CA HIS A 377 19.31 0.92 2.85
C HIS A 377 20.84 1.03 2.80
N THR A 378 21.48 0.40 1.83
CA THR A 378 22.92 0.51 1.59
C THR A 378 23.35 1.95 1.37
N TYR A 379 22.68 2.68 0.47
CA TYR A 379 22.95 4.10 0.23
C TYR A 379 22.83 4.92 1.51
N THR A 380 21.75 4.72 2.27
CA THR A 380 21.51 5.43 3.54
C THR A 380 22.61 5.15 4.55
N THR A 381 22.93 3.89 4.77
CA THR A 381 23.97 3.46 5.72
C THR A 381 25.33 3.98 5.32
N ASN A 382 25.70 3.86 4.05
CA ASN A 382 26.99 4.35 3.55
C ASN A 382 27.17 5.86 3.75
N LEU A 383 26.14 6.65 3.44
CA LEU A 383 26.21 8.10 3.66
C LEU A 383 26.35 8.46 5.13
N LEU A 384 25.51 7.88 6.00
CA LEU A 384 25.54 8.19 7.42
C LEU A 384 26.83 7.70 8.10
N SER A 385 27.34 6.52 7.72
CA SER A 385 28.60 5.98 8.23
C SER A 385 29.83 6.79 7.77
N ASN A 386 29.73 7.51 6.65
CA ASN A 386 30.76 8.41 6.17
C ASN A 386 30.52 9.90 6.57
N GLY A 387 29.67 10.15 7.57
CA GLY A 387 29.53 11.46 8.22
C GLY A 387 28.51 12.39 7.59
N ALA A 388 27.69 11.95 6.63
CA ALA A 388 26.61 12.76 6.10
C ALA A 388 25.58 13.09 7.20
N GLN A 389 25.06 14.30 7.18
CA GLN A 389 24.06 14.71 8.15
C GLN A 389 22.74 13.97 7.91
N PRO A 390 22.08 13.43 8.95
CA PRO A 390 20.82 12.68 8.80
C PRO A 390 19.72 13.50 8.10
N LYS A 391 19.73 14.81 8.23
CA LYS A 391 18.76 15.70 7.61
C LYS A 391 18.96 15.76 6.09
N ASP A 392 20.20 15.86 5.62
CA ASP A 392 20.53 15.88 4.21
C ASP A 392 20.18 14.53 3.55
N VAL A 393 20.51 13.42 4.22
CA VAL A 393 20.14 12.08 3.76
C VAL A 393 18.62 11.92 3.70
N GLN A 394 17.87 12.46 4.67
CA GLN A 394 16.41 12.49 4.65
C GLN A 394 15.87 13.20 3.40
N GLU A 395 16.43 14.34 3.05
CA GLU A 395 16.01 15.16 1.90
C GLU A 395 16.32 14.46 0.57
N LEU A 396 17.53 13.96 0.39
CA LEU A 396 17.93 13.15 -0.79
C LEU A 396 16.99 11.97 -1.02
N LEU A 397 16.67 11.25 0.05
CA LEU A 397 15.78 10.10 -0.01
C LEU A 397 14.29 10.49 -0.15
N GLY A 398 13.91 11.71 0.23
CA GLY A 398 12.50 12.12 0.31
C GLY A 398 11.74 11.35 1.39
N HIS A 399 12.36 11.12 2.56
CA HIS A 399 11.68 10.61 3.74
C HIS A 399 10.87 11.74 4.39
N SER A 400 9.66 11.41 4.83
CA SER A 400 8.80 12.39 5.51
C SER A 400 9.18 12.65 6.95
N ASP A 401 9.85 11.68 7.56
CA ASP A 401 10.27 11.70 8.95
C ASP A 401 11.72 11.24 9.01
N VAL A 402 12.55 12.00 9.71
CA VAL A 402 13.96 11.69 9.94
C VAL A 402 14.11 10.37 10.72
N ARG A 403 13.11 9.98 11.52
CA ARG A 403 13.08 8.68 12.21
C ARG A 403 13.25 7.52 11.24
N THR A 404 12.65 7.59 10.05
CA THR A 404 12.83 6.54 9.03
C THR A 404 14.29 6.40 8.61
N THR A 405 15.01 7.52 8.47
CA THR A 405 16.44 7.53 8.15
C THR A 405 17.27 7.03 9.34
N MET A 406 16.92 7.47 10.55
CA MET A 406 17.62 7.06 11.77
C MET A 406 17.39 5.59 12.13
N ASN A 407 16.19 5.05 11.89
CA ASN A 407 15.93 3.61 12.08
C ASN A 407 16.84 2.75 11.18
N VAL A 408 17.03 3.15 9.92
CA VAL A 408 17.99 2.46 9.04
C VAL A 408 19.41 2.50 9.61
N TYR A 409 19.81 3.63 10.19
CA TYR A 409 21.13 3.80 10.79
C TYR A 409 21.30 3.08 12.13
N ALA A 410 20.26 2.99 12.94
CA ALA A 410 20.31 2.28 14.23
C ALA A 410 20.68 0.79 14.08
N HIS A 411 20.35 0.21 12.93
CA HIS A 411 20.79 -1.14 12.54
C HIS A 411 22.15 -1.14 11.81
N ALA A 412 22.80 0.04 11.67
CA ALA A 412 24.09 0.13 11.02
C ALA A 412 25.20 -0.46 11.91
N THR A 413 26.19 -0.96 11.27
CA THR A 413 27.27 -1.83 11.70
C THR A 413 27.79 -1.64 13.12
N ARG A 414 28.15 -2.76 13.78
CA ARG A 414 28.90 -2.81 15.06
C ARG A 414 30.13 -1.89 15.07
N GLU A 415 30.71 -1.62 13.90
CA GLU A 415 31.81 -0.68 13.71
C GLU A 415 31.43 0.78 13.96
N ALA A 416 30.27 1.22 13.47
CA ALA A 416 29.78 2.58 13.74
C ALA A 416 29.44 2.78 15.23
N LYS A 417 28.83 1.76 15.86
CA LYS A 417 28.57 1.77 17.31
C LYS A 417 29.87 1.84 18.11
N ARG A 418 30.89 1.09 17.70
CA ARG A 418 32.24 1.13 18.33
C ARG A 418 32.95 2.47 18.14
N ALA A 419 32.84 3.03 16.93
CA ALA A 419 33.42 4.35 16.65
C ALA A 419 32.77 5.43 17.52
N SER A 420 31.44 5.39 17.67
CA SER A 420 30.68 6.30 18.55
C SER A 420 31.08 6.13 20.02
N ALA A 421 31.25 4.91 20.50
CA ALA A 421 31.70 4.64 21.86
C ALA A 421 33.11 5.22 22.14
N LYS A 422 34.02 5.11 21.16
CA LYS A 422 35.38 5.67 21.26
C LYS A 422 35.43 7.20 21.29
N LEU A 423 34.29 7.89 20.92
CA LEU A 423 34.24 9.35 21.11
C LEU A 423 34.29 9.78 22.58
N LEU A 424 33.82 8.92 23.50
CA LEU A 424 33.95 9.17 24.93
C LEU A 424 35.39 9.21 25.39
N ASP A 425 36.28 8.38 24.80
CA ASP A 425 37.68 8.34 25.14
C ASP A 425 38.37 9.69 24.88
N LYS A 426 37.91 10.42 23.83
CA LYS A 426 38.39 11.77 23.52
C LYS A 426 37.95 12.82 24.56
N VAL A 427 36.84 12.59 25.25
CA VAL A 427 36.35 13.50 26.31
C VAL A 427 37.12 13.29 27.60
N VAL A 428 37.62 12.11 27.83
CA VAL A 428 38.36 11.75 29.05
C VAL A 428 39.88 11.98 28.91
N GLY A 429 40.33 12.43 27.70
CA GLY A 429 41.74 12.84 27.50
C GLY A 429 42.73 11.71 27.35
N GLN A 430 42.33 10.55 26.86
CA GLN A 430 43.18 9.42 26.48
C GLN A 430 43.31 9.30 24.96
#